data_f8b92b0805530b473bf9d7f8312c99cc
#
_entry.id   f8b92b0805530b473bf9d7f8312c99cc
#
_cell.length_a   1.000
_cell.length_b   1.000
_cell.length_c   1.000
_cell.angle_alpha   90.00
_cell.angle_beta   90.00
_cell.angle_gamma   90.00
#
_symmetry.space_group_name_H-M   'P 1'
#
loop_
_entity.id
_entity.type
_entity.pdbx_description
1 polymer ?
#
loop_
_entity_poly.entity_id
_entity_poly.type
_entity_poly.pdbx_seq_one_letter_code
_entity_poly.pdbx_strand_id
1 'polypeptide(L)'
;MIVVVMGVSGVGKTTVGKALARELGWHFIDADGYHPPANVAKMAAGIALDDADRWPWLETLNRVVRKEKNAVLACSALKEAYRSRITDGLARFEIVYLHGSFELIAARLAERPHHYMPASLLRSQFATLEPPAKVIGIDVAAAPSACVAAILAQLGREQKL
;
A
#
# COMPACT_ATOMS: atom_id res chain seq x y z
N MET A 1 -2.55 -16.87 -1.00
CA MET A 1 -3.35 -15.63 -1.07
C MET A 1 -2.47 -14.43 -0.81
N ILE A 2 -2.59 -13.38 -1.60
CA ILE A 2 -1.83 -12.13 -1.41
C ILE A 2 -2.80 -11.04 -0.95
N VAL A 3 -2.47 -10.34 0.12
CA VAL A 3 -3.20 -9.15 0.55
C VAL A 3 -2.36 -7.92 0.24
N VAL A 4 -2.89 -7.03 -0.61
CA VAL A 4 -2.23 -5.77 -0.96
C VAL A 4 -2.81 -4.66 -0.10
N VAL A 5 -2.03 -4.11 0.81
CA VAL A 5 -2.39 -2.97 1.65
C VAL A 5 -1.94 -1.70 0.94
N MET A 6 -2.88 -0.94 0.41
CA MET A 6 -2.62 0.23 -0.43
C MET A 6 -3.06 1.55 0.22
N GLY A 7 -2.58 2.64 -0.32
CA GLY A 7 -2.93 4.01 0.05
C GLY A 7 -1.78 4.97 -0.16
N VAL A 8 -2.03 6.25 0.08
CA VAL A 8 -1.02 7.31 -0.03
C VAL A 8 0.06 7.18 1.04
N SER A 9 1.18 7.87 0.86
CA SER A 9 2.22 7.95 1.90
C SER A 9 1.66 8.50 3.20
N GLY A 10 2.09 7.94 4.33
CA GLY A 10 1.66 8.37 5.65
C GLY A 10 0.33 7.79 6.14
N VAL A 11 -0.38 7.04 5.32
CA VAL A 11 -1.65 6.41 5.69
C VAL A 11 -1.49 5.24 6.68
N GLY A 12 -0.29 4.71 6.83
CA GLY A 12 0.02 3.64 7.78
C GLY A 12 0.14 2.24 7.17
N LYS A 13 0.41 2.13 5.87
CA LYS A 13 0.54 0.83 5.18
C LYS A 13 1.53 -0.11 5.84
N THR A 14 2.71 0.38 6.20
CA THR A 14 3.76 -0.44 6.83
C THR A 14 3.32 -0.92 8.21
N THR A 15 2.80 -0.03 9.04
CA THR A 15 2.34 -0.34 10.40
C THR A 15 1.20 -1.36 10.37
N VAL A 16 0.17 -1.08 9.61
CA VAL A 16 -1.00 -1.97 9.47
C VAL A 16 -0.61 -3.28 8.77
N GLY A 17 0.18 -3.20 7.71
CA GLY A 17 0.62 -4.37 6.95
C GLY A 17 1.46 -5.34 7.78
N LYS A 18 2.42 -4.85 8.55
CA LYS A 18 3.22 -5.68 9.47
C LYS A 18 2.39 -6.34 10.54
N ALA A 19 1.47 -5.58 11.16
CA ALA A 19 0.59 -6.10 12.19
C ALA A 19 -0.35 -7.17 11.61
N LEU A 20 -0.94 -6.92 10.44
CA LEU A 20 -1.79 -7.88 9.74
C LEU A 20 -1.04 -9.17 9.39
N ALA A 21 0.16 -9.06 8.85
CA ALA A 21 1.00 -10.21 8.50
C ALA A 21 1.33 -11.06 9.74
N ARG A 22 1.65 -10.42 10.86
CA ARG A 22 1.90 -11.10 12.13
C ARG A 22 0.67 -11.88 12.63
N GLU A 23 -0.51 -11.25 12.60
CA GLU A 23 -1.76 -11.90 13.02
C GLU A 23 -2.13 -13.10 12.14
N LEU A 24 -1.84 -13.03 10.84
CA LEU A 24 -2.08 -14.10 9.88
C LEU A 24 -0.98 -15.18 9.88
N GLY A 25 0.18 -14.91 10.45
CA GLY A 25 1.35 -15.78 10.33
C GLY A 25 1.92 -15.79 8.91
N TRP A 26 1.83 -14.67 8.17
CA TRP A 26 2.23 -14.54 6.77
C TRP A 26 3.48 -13.67 6.62
N HIS A 27 4.16 -13.83 5.49
CA HIS A 27 5.29 -12.97 5.12
C HIS A 27 4.83 -11.53 4.86
N PHE A 28 5.58 -10.56 5.39
CA PHE A 28 5.37 -9.13 5.10
C PHE A 28 6.38 -8.67 4.04
N ILE A 29 5.89 -7.98 3.03
CA ILE A 29 6.69 -7.40 1.94
C ILE A 29 6.43 -5.90 1.89
N ASP A 30 7.51 -5.11 1.98
CA ASP A 30 7.46 -3.67 1.75
C ASP A 30 7.86 -3.36 0.30
N ALA A 31 6.92 -2.85 -0.47
CA ALA A 31 7.14 -2.52 -1.87
C ALA A 31 8.23 -1.46 -2.08
N ASP A 32 8.42 -0.56 -1.12
CA ASP A 32 9.42 0.52 -1.22
C ASP A 32 10.84 -0.02 -1.32
N GLY A 33 11.11 -1.19 -0.76
CA GLY A 33 12.42 -1.85 -0.84
C GLY A 33 12.80 -2.36 -2.25
N TYR A 34 11.87 -2.33 -3.20
CA TYR A 34 12.06 -2.86 -4.56
C TYR A 34 12.16 -1.78 -5.64
N HIS A 35 12.18 -0.51 -5.26
CA HIS A 35 12.39 0.58 -6.22
C HIS A 35 13.79 0.52 -6.81
N PRO A 36 13.94 0.75 -8.14
CA PRO A 36 15.24 0.98 -8.75
C PRO A 36 15.96 2.19 -8.13
N PRO A 37 17.31 2.24 -8.14
CA PRO A 37 18.06 3.37 -7.59
C PRO A 37 17.65 4.73 -8.15
N ALA A 38 17.29 4.81 -9.43
CA ALA A 38 16.79 6.05 -10.04
C ALA A 38 15.51 6.56 -9.40
N ASN A 39 14.59 5.67 -9.03
CA ASN A 39 13.36 6.03 -8.33
C ASN A 39 13.64 6.52 -6.90
N VAL A 40 14.54 5.84 -6.21
CA VAL A 40 14.98 6.25 -4.85
C VAL A 40 15.57 7.65 -4.89
N ALA A 41 16.42 7.97 -5.88
CA ALA A 41 17.02 9.29 -6.06
C ALA A 41 15.96 10.36 -6.32
N LYS A 42 14.97 10.11 -7.18
CA LYS A 42 13.85 11.04 -7.43
C LYS A 42 13.06 11.32 -6.18
N MET A 43 12.67 10.29 -5.44
CA MET A 43 11.90 10.43 -4.20
C MET A 43 12.66 11.20 -3.14
N ALA A 44 13.97 10.96 -2.99
CA ALA A 44 14.83 11.70 -2.07
C ALA A 44 14.94 13.18 -2.44
N ALA A 45 14.87 13.51 -3.73
CA ALA A 45 14.87 14.88 -4.24
C ALA A 45 13.49 15.56 -4.21
N GLY A 46 12.45 14.87 -3.72
CA GLY A 46 11.08 15.38 -3.69
C GLY A 46 10.39 15.40 -5.06
N ILE A 47 10.90 14.64 -6.02
CA ILE A 47 10.36 14.53 -7.38
C ILE A 47 9.37 13.36 -7.42
N ALA A 48 8.13 13.63 -7.87
CA ALA A 48 7.12 12.59 -8.05
C ALA A 48 7.53 11.61 -9.16
N LEU A 49 7.26 10.32 -8.93
CA LEU A 49 7.47 9.29 -9.95
C LEU A 49 6.35 9.35 -11.00
N ASP A 50 6.71 9.20 -12.27
CA ASP A 50 5.76 9.00 -13.35
C ASP A 50 5.46 7.50 -13.60
N ASP A 51 4.61 7.20 -14.58
CA ASP A 51 4.24 5.82 -14.92
C ASP A 51 5.44 5.03 -15.45
N ALA A 52 6.31 5.66 -16.23
CA ALA A 52 7.52 5.02 -16.77
C ALA A 52 8.49 4.63 -15.65
N ASP A 53 8.62 5.47 -14.62
CA ASP A 53 9.43 5.17 -13.43
C ASP A 53 8.87 3.98 -12.64
N ARG A 54 7.54 3.89 -12.53
CA ARG A 54 6.86 2.87 -11.71
C ARG A 54 6.80 1.51 -12.40
N TRP A 55 6.74 1.46 -13.71
CA TRP A 55 6.46 0.21 -14.42
C TRP A 55 7.46 -0.92 -14.13
N PRO A 56 8.79 -0.72 -14.19
CA PRO A 56 9.76 -1.76 -13.81
C PRO A 56 9.62 -2.21 -12.33
N TRP A 57 9.29 -1.28 -11.45
CA TRP A 57 9.04 -1.55 -10.04
C TRP A 57 7.81 -2.47 -9.85
N LEU A 58 6.70 -2.16 -10.52
CA LEU A 58 5.48 -2.98 -10.49
C LEU A 58 5.72 -4.39 -11.03
N GLU A 59 6.49 -4.53 -12.09
CA GLU A 59 6.87 -5.83 -12.63
C GLU A 59 7.71 -6.65 -11.64
N THR A 60 8.62 -6.00 -10.94
CA THR A 60 9.40 -6.65 -9.90
C THR A 60 8.51 -7.11 -8.75
N LEU A 61 7.58 -6.27 -8.30
CA LEU A 61 6.61 -6.64 -7.25
C LEU A 61 5.76 -7.84 -7.66
N ASN A 62 5.24 -7.86 -8.89
CA ASN A 62 4.48 -8.99 -9.40
C ASN A 62 5.31 -10.29 -9.33
N ARG A 63 6.57 -10.26 -9.77
CA ARG A 63 7.46 -11.43 -9.69
C ARG A 63 7.71 -11.89 -8.25
N VAL A 64 7.82 -10.95 -7.31
CA VAL A 64 8.02 -11.26 -5.89
C VAL A 64 6.79 -11.93 -5.31
N VAL A 65 5.60 -11.32 -5.43
CA VAL A 65 4.38 -11.85 -4.83
C VAL A 65 3.93 -13.18 -5.45
N ARG A 66 4.23 -13.43 -6.72
CA ARG A 66 3.92 -14.71 -7.38
C ARG A 66 4.70 -15.91 -6.82
N LYS A 67 5.81 -15.65 -6.13
CA LYS A 67 6.60 -16.71 -5.47
C LYS A 67 6.06 -17.05 -4.07
N GLU A 68 5.17 -16.22 -3.54
CA GLU A 68 4.63 -16.38 -2.20
C GLU A 68 3.34 -17.21 -2.22
N LYS A 69 3.22 -18.12 -1.26
CA LYS A 69 1.95 -18.82 -1.03
C LYS A 69 0.95 -17.91 -0.34
N ASN A 70 1.41 -17.20 0.69
CA ASN A 70 0.64 -16.23 1.45
C ASN A 70 1.55 -15.07 1.87
N ALA A 71 1.15 -13.83 1.56
CA ALA A 71 1.89 -12.65 1.96
C ALA A 71 0.99 -11.43 2.09
N VAL A 72 1.47 -10.45 2.85
CA VAL A 72 0.92 -9.09 2.91
C VAL A 72 1.93 -8.16 2.25
N LEU A 73 1.50 -7.50 1.18
CA LEU A 73 2.29 -6.50 0.46
C LEU A 73 1.81 -5.10 0.83
N ALA A 74 2.68 -4.27 1.40
CA ALA A 74 2.42 -2.83 1.55
C ALA A 74 2.94 -2.10 0.31
N CYS A 75 2.04 -1.47 -0.43
CA CYS A 75 2.34 -0.77 -1.68
C CYS A 75 1.37 0.39 -1.88
N SER A 76 1.85 1.54 -2.35
CA SER A 76 0.95 2.67 -2.65
C SER A 76 -0.15 2.30 -3.64
N ALA A 77 0.19 1.61 -4.74
CA ALA A 77 -0.76 1.05 -5.73
C ALA A 77 -1.89 2.01 -6.13
N LEU A 78 -1.54 3.28 -6.39
CA LEU A 78 -2.48 4.40 -6.48
C LEU A 78 -3.45 4.32 -7.67
N LYS A 79 -3.01 3.78 -8.81
CA LYS A 79 -3.84 3.63 -10.01
C LYS A 79 -4.32 2.19 -10.20
N GLU A 80 -5.47 2.04 -10.85
CA GLU A 80 -5.99 0.72 -11.21
C GLU A 80 -5.01 -0.08 -12.07
N ALA A 81 -4.33 0.58 -13.02
CA ALA A 81 -3.32 -0.05 -13.85
C ALA A 81 -2.16 -0.62 -13.02
N TYR A 82 -1.77 0.05 -11.93
CA TYR A 82 -0.73 -0.43 -11.02
C TYR A 82 -1.19 -1.68 -10.26
N ARG A 83 -2.40 -1.66 -9.72
CA ARG A 83 -3.00 -2.80 -9.01
C ARG A 83 -3.13 -4.01 -9.91
N SER A 84 -3.65 -3.81 -11.11
CA SER A 84 -3.77 -4.86 -12.12
C SER A 84 -2.41 -5.48 -12.46
N ARG A 85 -1.36 -4.66 -12.58
CA ARG A 85 -0.02 -5.19 -12.88
C ARG A 85 0.57 -6.00 -11.73
N ILE A 86 0.39 -5.53 -10.49
CA ILE A 86 0.87 -6.25 -9.30
C ILE A 86 0.17 -7.62 -9.17
N THR A 87 -1.12 -7.67 -9.42
CA THR A 87 -1.96 -8.86 -9.18
C THR A 87 -2.09 -9.77 -10.39
N ASP A 88 -1.48 -9.43 -11.52
CA ASP A 88 -1.54 -10.23 -12.74
C ASP A 88 -1.05 -11.66 -12.50
N GLY A 89 -1.88 -12.63 -12.91
CA GLY A 89 -1.57 -14.06 -12.77
C GLY A 89 -1.63 -14.60 -11.32
N LEU A 90 -2.10 -13.84 -10.34
CA LEU A 90 -2.37 -14.33 -9.00
C LEU A 90 -3.70 -15.09 -8.94
N ALA A 91 -3.68 -16.30 -8.38
CA ALA A 91 -4.90 -17.11 -8.23
C ALA A 91 -5.87 -16.54 -7.20
N ARG A 92 -5.34 -15.93 -6.12
CA ARG A 92 -6.14 -15.34 -5.03
C ARG A 92 -5.44 -14.11 -4.47
N PHE A 93 -6.14 -12.99 -4.46
CA PHE A 93 -5.66 -11.75 -3.83
C PHE A 93 -6.83 -10.93 -3.29
N GLU A 94 -6.53 -10.07 -2.32
CA GLU A 94 -7.43 -9.06 -1.78
C GLU A 94 -6.74 -7.71 -1.75
N ILE A 95 -7.50 -6.65 -2.02
CA ILE A 95 -7.03 -5.27 -1.89
C ILE A 95 -7.61 -4.68 -0.62
N VAL A 96 -6.75 -4.19 0.25
CA VAL A 96 -7.10 -3.41 1.44
C VAL A 96 -6.73 -1.96 1.18
N TYR A 97 -7.72 -1.11 1.08
CA TYR A 97 -7.55 0.32 0.84
C TYR A 97 -7.60 1.10 2.16
N LEU A 98 -6.44 1.56 2.60
CA LEU A 98 -6.32 2.48 3.73
C LEU A 98 -6.54 3.91 3.23
N HIS A 99 -7.56 4.59 3.77
CA HIS A 99 -7.91 5.94 3.36
C HIS A 99 -8.11 6.88 4.55
N GLY A 100 -7.91 8.16 4.29
CA GLY A 100 -8.12 9.24 5.24
C GLY A 100 -8.09 10.58 4.52
N SER A 101 -8.47 11.66 5.21
CA SER A 101 -8.41 13.01 4.65
C SER A 101 -6.97 13.46 4.43
N PHE A 102 -6.77 14.38 3.49
CA PHE A 102 -5.47 15.02 3.27
C PHE A 102 -4.94 15.64 4.58
N GLU A 103 -5.79 16.35 5.31
CA GLU A 103 -5.43 17.03 6.55
C GLU A 103 -4.94 16.05 7.62
N LEU A 104 -5.62 14.93 7.80
CA LEU A 104 -5.21 13.89 8.74
C LEU A 104 -3.86 13.29 8.36
N ILE A 105 -3.68 12.94 7.10
CA ILE A 105 -2.44 12.31 6.62
C ILE A 105 -1.28 13.30 6.67
N ALA A 106 -1.49 14.55 6.25
CA ALA A 106 -0.49 15.60 6.32
C ALA A 106 -0.02 15.86 7.77
N ALA A 107 -0.95 15.90 8.73
CA ALA A 107 -0.63 16.04 10.14
C ALA A 107 0.21 14.88 10.67
N ARG A 108 -0.13 13.65 10.31
CA ARG A 108 0.64 12.46 10.69
C ARG A 108 2.05 12.43 10.11
N LEU A 109 2.22 12.85 8.85
CA LEU A 109 3.54 12.96 8.22
C LEU A 109 4.40 14.03 8.88
N ALA A 110 3.81 15.17 9.30
CA ALA A 110 4.52 16.25 9.98
C ALA A 110 5.10 15.82 11.34
N GLU A 111 4.49 14.84 12.00
CA GLU A 111 4.95 14.30 13.29
C GLU A 111 6.10 13.28 13.16
N ARG A 112 6.44 12.84 11.96
CA ARG A 112 7.51 11.84 11.76
C ARG A 112 8.88 12.51 11.75
N PRO A 113 9.79 12.22 12.72
CA PRO A 113 11.05 12.95 12.85
C PRO A 113 12.08 12.67 11.76
N HIS A 114 11.95 11.57 11.00
CA HIS A 114 12.95 11.12 10.03
C HIS A 114 12.44 10.96 8.60
N HIS A 115 11.17 11.26 8.35
CA HIS A 115 10.53 11.14 7.04
C HIS A 115 9.82 12.44 6.67
N TYR A 116 10.61 13.40 6.14
CA TYR A 116 10.02 14.60 5.58
C TYR A 116 9.46 14.29 4.18
N MET A 117 8.15 14.50 4.03
CA MET A 117 7.51 14.53 2.72
C MET A 117 6.95 15.93 2.49
N PRO A 118 7.36 16.64 1.41
CA PRO A 118 6.74 17.92 1.05
C PRO A 118 5.23 17.76 0.83
N ALA A 119 4.45 18.75 1.28
CA ALA A 119 2.99 18.75 1.08
C ALA A 119 2.61 18.64 -0.41
N SER A 120 3.43 19.22 -1.30
CA SER A 120 3.26 19.11 -2.76
C SER A 120 3.33 17.66 -3.25
N LEU A 121 4.22 16.84 -2.70
CA LEU A 121 4.36 15.43 -3.06
C LEU A 121 3.16 14.62 -2.57
N LEU A 122 2.67 14.89 -1.36
CA LEU A 122 1.44 14.27 -0.84
C LEU A 122 0.23 14.67 -1.70
N ARG A 123 0.09 15.93 -2.09
CA ARG A 123 -0.98 16.36 -3.02
C ARG A 123 -0.90 15.65 -4.35
N SER A 124 0.30 15.46 -4.89
CA SER A 124 0.53 14.68 -6.11
C SER A 124 0.02 13.25 -5.97
N GLN A 125 0.24 12.61 -4.82
CA GLN A 125 -0.25 11.26 -4.57
C GLN A 125 -1.79 11.22 -4.48
N PHE A 126 -2.43 12.16 -3.81
CA PHE A 126 -3.89 12.27 -3.79
C PHE A 126 -4.47 12.52 -5.19
N ALA A 127 -3.80 13.34 -6.01
CA ALA A 127 -4.21 13.59 -7.39
C ALA A 127 -4.06 12.34 -8.28
N THR A 128 -3.05 11.53 -8.04
CA THR A 128 -2.79 10.28 -8.78
C THR A 128 -3.73 9.15 -8.34
N LEU A 129 -4.18 9.17 -7.10
CA LEU A 129 -5.02 8.12 -6.51
C LEU A 129 -6.33 7.95 -7.28
N GLU A 130 -6.53 6.74 -7.76
CA GLU A 130 -7.80 6.23 -8.28
C GLU A 130 -8.40 5.31 -7.20
N PRO A 131 -9.38 5.79 -6.41
CA PRO A 131 -9.96 4.98 -5.34
C PRO A 131 -10.52 3.67 -5.89
N PRO A 132 -10.13 2.51 -5.33
CA PRO A 132 -10.63 1.24 -5.81
C PRO A 132 -12.09 1.03 -5.41
N ALA A 133 -12.82 0.29 -6.25
CA ALA A 133 -14.17 -0.17 -5.94
C ALA A 133 -14.15 -1.65 -5.53
N LYS A 134 -15.13 -2.07 -4.72
CA LYS A 134 -15.31 -3.47 -4.29
C LYS A 134 -14.06 -4.07 -3.61
N VAL A 135 -13.53 -3.34 -2.66
CA VAL A 135 -12.34 -3.72 -1.87
C VAL A 135 -12.63 -3.56 -0.38
N ILE A 136 -11.73 -4.06 0.46
CA ILE A 136 -11.79 -3.81 1.90
C ILE A 136 -11.33 -2.37 2.16
N GLY A 137 -12.28 -1.44 2.37
CA GLY A 137 -11.99 -0.04 2.68
C GLY A 137 -11.86 0.16 4.19
N ILE A 138 -10.76 0.81 4.62
CA ILE A 138 -10.45 1.05 6.04
C ILE A 138 -10.15 2.53 6.25
N ASP A 139 -10.94 3.20 7.09
CA ASP A 139 -10.67 4.56 7.54
C ASP A 139 -9.57 4.56 8.60
N VAL A 140 -8.47 5.23 8.30
CA VAL A 140 -7.29 5.29 9.18
C VAL A 140 -7.39 6.36 10.27
N ALA A 141 -8.54 7.01 10.43
CA ALA A 141 -8.83 7.79 11.64
C ALA A 141 -8.85 6.91 12.90
N ALA A 142 -9.21 5.63 12.74
CA ALA A 142 -9.12 4.62 13.81
C ALA A 142 -7.67 4.22 14.11
N ALA A 143 -7.43 3.69 15.30
CA ALA A 143 -6.12 3.18 15.70
C ALA A 143 -5.68 2.00 14.81
N PRO A 144 -4.37 1.78 14.59
CA PRO A 144 -3.87 0.67 13.77
C PRO A 144 -4.41 -0.70 14.18
N SER A 145 -4.54 -0.98 15.48
CA SER A 145 -5.10 -2.23 15.99
C SER A 145 -6.56 -2.44 15.59
N ALA A 146 -7.36 -1.38 15.60
CA ALA A 146 -8.75 -1.42 15.14
C ALA A 146 -8.83 -1.64 13.62
N CYS A 147 -7.94 -1.03 12.85
CA CYS A 147 -7.83 -1.25 11.41
C CYS A 147 -7.54 -2.73 11.10
N VAL A 148 -6.57 -3.30 11.78
CA VAL A 148 -6.20 -4.73 11.61
C VAL A 148 -7.37 -5.65 11.96
N ALA A 149 -8.05 -5.41 13.08
CA ALA A 149 -9.23 -6.20 13.49
C ALA A 149 -10.35 -6.13 12.43
N ALA A 150 -10.62 -4.97 11.87
CA ALA A 150 -11.62 -4.78 10.82
C ALA A 150 -11.23 -5.52 9.52
N ILE A 151 -9.96 -5.50 9.14
CA ILE A 151 -9.45 -6.24 7.98
C ILE A 151 -9.64 -7.75 8.17
N LEU A 152 -9.20 -8.27 9.32
CA LEU A 152 -9.33 -9.70 9.64
C LEU A 152 -10.79 -10.17 9.62
N ALA A 153 -11.71 -9.38 10.15
CA ALA A 153 -13.14 -9.69 10.15
C ALA A 153 -13.70 -9.80 8.71
N GLN A 154 -13.25 -8.94 7.79
CA GLN A 154 -13.70 -8.97 6.41
C GLN A 154 -13.06 -10.12 5.62
N LEU A 155 -11.75 -10.36 5.77
CA LEU A 155 -11.07 -11.52 5.17
C LEU A 155 -11.71 -12.85 5.60
N GLY A 156 -12.10 -12.98 6.86
CA GLY A 156 -12.77 -14.18 7.39
C GLY A 156 -14.17 -14.42 6.82
N ARG A 157 -14.87 -13.38 6.39
CA ARG A 157 -16.19 -13.51 5.73
C ARG A 157 -16.06 -14.02 4.30
N GLU A 158 -15.06 -13.56 3.58
CA GLU A 158 -14.82 -13.95 2.17
C GLU A 158 -14.30 -15.39 2.04
N GLN A 159 -13.65 -15.93 3.05
CA GLN A 159 -13.21 -17.34 3.06
C GLN A 159 -14.34 -18.35 3.33
N LYS A 160 -15.53 -17.88 3.73
CA LYS A 160 -16.68 -18.73 4.05
C LYS A 160 -17.74 -18.82 2.93
N LEU A 161 -17.52 -18.12 1.83
CA LEU A 161 -18.33 -18.17 0.62
C LEU A 161 -17.63 -18.99 -0.47
#